data_6b87d5b76bd1c58c62361803f7846469
#
_entry.id   6b87d5b76bd1c58c62361803f7846469
#
_cell.length_a   1.000
_cell.length_b   1.000
_cell.length_c   1.000
_cell.angle_alpha   90.00
_cell.angle_beta   90.00
_cell.angle_gamma   90.00
#
_symmetry.space_group_name_H-M   'P 1'
#
loop_
_entity.id
_entity.type
_entity.pdbx_description
1 polymer ?
#
loop_
_entity_poly.entity_id
_entity_poly.type
_entity_poly.pdbx_seq_one_letter_code
_entity_poly.pdbx_strand_id
1 'polypeptide(L)'
;MKVDLRKIRCRCCAALVFLAGSFSASHAGPPFVTDDPEPVELGHWEVYGFGAGTQVKGDIGGTLVGTEVNYGAAPNLQLHVIVPLAYDSPSGGPFVAGPGDIELGAKYRFVTPGEDDWYPQVGIFPLIEVPAGNAARGLGAGKMRAYMTVWLQKDWGDWTSYGGGGYWINPGPGNQNYWFVGWLLQNQVTKQLALGAEIFHQTADMIGGKDKTSFNVGGIYDFNENYHLLFSGGRGLQNPALTNQFSYYLAIQWTH
;
A
#
# COMPACT_ATOMS: atom_id res chain seq x y z
N MET A 1 19.88 80.55 -14.17
CA MET A 1 19.36 79.46 -14.98
C MET A 1 19.15 78.24 -14.07
N LYS A 2 17.92 78.06 -13.59
CA LYS A 2 17.57 77.01 -12.60
C LYS A 2 17.06 75.82 -13.38
N VAL A 3 17.67 74.64 -13.27
CA VAL A 3 17.22 73.40 -13.83
C VAL A 3 16.43 72.64 -12.74
N ASP A 4 15.15 72.39 -13.04
CA ASP A 4 14.19 71.77 -12.16
C ASP A 4 14.23 70.25 -12.41
N LEU A 5 14.70 69.47 -11.45
CA LEU A 5 14.74 68.00 -11.48
C LEU A 5 13.50 67.41 -10.85
N ARG A 6 12.41 67.34 -11.62
CA ARG A 6 11.18 66.63 -11.21
C ARG A 6 11.30 65.12 -11.39
N LYS A 7 11.42 64.45 -10.28
CA LYS A 7 10.80 63.18 -9.88
C LYS A 7 10.48 62.16 -10.97
N ILE A 8 11.39 61.24 -11.19
CA ILE A 8 11.08 59.95 -11.77
C ILE A 8 10.79 59.00 -10.60
N ARG A 9 9.49 58.73 -10.36
CA ARG A 9 9.05 57.67 -9.48
C ARG A 9 9.05 56.37 -10.28
N CYS A 10 10.07 55.55 -10.11
CA CYS A 10 10.06 54.15 -10.57
C CYS A 10 9.16 53.37 -9.64
N ARG A 11 7.97 53.00 -10.13
CA ARG A 11 7.10 52.03 -9.48
C ARG A 11 7.59 50.62 -9.85
N CYS A 12 8.47 50.08 -9.06
CA CYS A 12 8.70 48.63 -9.08
C CYS A 12 7.47 47.91 -8.51
N CYS A 13 6.60 47.48 -9.39
CA CYS A 13 5.61 46.45 -9.03
C CYS A 13 6.37 45.13 -8.85
N ALA A 14 6.66 44.79 -7.61
CA ALA A 14 7.06 43.43 -7.25
C ALA A 14 5.82 42.55 -7.40
N ALA A 15 5.74 41.85 -8.51
CA ALA A 15 4.80 40.73 -8.65
C ALA A 15 5.36 39.59 -7.79
N LEU A 16 4.79 39.40 -6.61
CA LEU A 16 4.94 38.14 -5.87
C LEU A 16 4.22 37.06 -6.68
N VAL A 17 4.99 36.30 -7.42
CA VAL A 17 4.51 35.02 -7.96
C VAL A 17 4.48 34.07 -6.77
N PHE A 18 3.30 33.82 -6.21
CA PHE A 18 3.06 32.65 -5.36
C PHE A 18 3.17 31.44 -6.28
N LEU A 19 4.32 30.78 -6.26
CA LEU A 19 4.42 29.40 -6.67
C LEU A 19 3.67 28.60 -5.59
N ALA A 20 2.39 28.35 -5.84
CA ALA A 20 1.66 27.28 -5.18
C ALA A 20 2.32 25.99 -5.68
N GLY A 21 3.30 25.49 -4.95
CA GLY A 21 3.78 24.13 -5.13
C GLY A 21 2.61 23.22 -4.84
N SER A 22 2.09 22.56 -5.88
CA SER A 22 1.16 21.46 -5.71
C SER A 22 1.97 20.33 -5.11
N PHE A 23 1.86 20.14 -3.80
CA PHE A 23 2.31 18.91 -3.15
C PHE A 23 1.35 17.83 -3.67
N SER A 24 1.81 17.04 -4.63
CA SER A 24 1.16 15.77 -4.94
C SER A 24 1.43 14.87 -3.74
N ALA A 25 0.40 14.57 -2.94
CA ALA A 25 0.51 13.56 -1.92
C ALA A 25 0.83 12.24 -2.64
N SER A 26 2.03 11.70 -2.41
CA SER A 26 2.41 10.38 -2.89
C SER A 26 1.62 9.38 -2.08
N HIS A 27 0.70 8.67 -2.72
CA HIS A 27 -0.04 7.58 -2.10
C HIS A 27 0.72 6.28 -2.41
N ALA A 28 1.34 5.71 -1.40
CA ALA A 28 2.03 4.45 -1.48
C ALA A 28 1.38 3.45 -0.50
N GLY A 29 1.41 2.13 -0.80
CA GLY A 29 0.65 1.10 -0.11
C GLY A 29 -0.54 0.61 -0.95
N PRO A 30 -1.74 0.36 -0.38
CA PRO A 30 -2.90 -0.02 -1.19
C PRO A 30 -3.11 0.91 -2.39
N PRO A 31 -3.49 0.39 -3.58
CA PRO A 31 -4.15 -0.89 -3.84
C PRO A 31 -3.24 -2.06 -4.20
N PHE A 32 -1.95 -1.96 -3.99
CA PHE A 32 -0.96 -2.97 -4.36
C PHE A 32 -0.56 -3.84 -3.16
N VAL A 33 0.07 -4.98 -3.43
CA VAL A 33 0.60 -5.88 -2.40
C VAL A 33 2.00 -5.43 -1.96
N THR A 34 2.73 -4.80 -2.87
CA THR A 34 4.01 -4.14 -2.58
C THR A 34 3.73 -2.86 -1.81
N ASP A 35 4.45 -2.67 -0.72
CA ASP A 35 4.30 -1.49 0.13
C ASP A 35 5.49 -0.53 -0.04
N ASP A 36 5.45 0.58 0.63
CA ASP A 36 6.36 1.71 0.59
C ASP A 36 6.87 2.09 1.98
N PRO A 37 7.91 2.94 2.07
CA PRO A 37 8.44 3.42 3.35
C PRO A 37 7.72 4.67 3.90
N GLU A 38 6.73 5.25 3.19
CA GLU A 38 6.18 6.55 3.52
C GLU A 38 5.06 6.44 4.57
N PRO A 39 5.23 6.97 5.79
CA PRO A 39 4.19 6.94 6.80
C PRO A 39 3.21 8.08 6.61
N VAL A 40 2.00 7.92 7.10
CA VAL A 40 1.01 9.00 7.27
C VAL A 40 1.63 10.15 8.05
N GLU A 41 1.36 11.39 7.64
CA GLU A 41 1.87 12.59 8.30
C GLU A 41 1.42 12.68 9.77
N LEU A 42 2.27 13.30 10.60
CA LEU A 42 2.02 13.44 12.04
C LEU A 42 0.65 14.07 12.33
N GLY A 43 -0.17 13.36 13.09
CA GLY A 43 -1.51 13.79 13.52
C GLY A 43 -2.60 13.55 12.49
N HIS A 44 -2.28 13.04 11.30
CA HIS A 44 -3.23 12.74 10.24
C HIS A 44 -3.70 11.28 10.28
N TRP A 45 -4.79 11.01 9.59
CA TRP A 45 -5.43 9.72 9.50
C TRP A 45 -5.67 9.31 8.06
N GLU A 46 -5.54 8.03 7.81
CA GLU A 46 -6.05 7.36 6.61
C GLU A 46 -6.94 6.20 7.04
N VAL A 47 -8.15 6.17 6.51
CA VAL A 47 -9.12 5.11 6.80
C VAL A 47 -9.62 4.52 5.50
N TYR A 48 -9.52 3.20 5.37
CA TYR A 48 -9.96 2.47 4.20
C TYR A 48 -11.11 1.55 4.53
N GLY A 49 -12.14 1.57 3.67
CA GLY A 49 -13.11 0.49 3.57
C GLY A 49 -12.81 -0.29 2.31
N PHE A 50 -12.39 -1.55 2.42
CA PHE A 50 -11.89 -2.30 1.28
C PHE A 50 -12.47 -3.70 1.16
N GLY A 51 -12.37 -4.26 -0.07
CA GLY A 51 -12.57 -5.67 -0.36
C GLY A 51 -11.44 -6.20 -1.24
N ALA A 52 -10.96 -7.40 -0.96
CA ALA A 52 -9.87 -8.02 -1.69
C ALA A 52 -10.06 -9.52 -1.80
N GLY A 53 -9.58 -10.13 -2.87
CA GLY A 53 -9.66 -11.57 -3.01
C GLY A 53 -8.71 -12.16 -4.02
N THR A 54 -8.45 -13.45 -3.86
CA THR A 54 -7.63 -14.24 -4.76
C THR A 54 -8.36 -15.51 -5.15
N GLN A 55 -8.48 -15.76 -6.43
CA GLN A 55 -9.01 -16.99 -6.99
C GLN A 55 -7.87 -17.93 -7.34
N VAL A 56 -7.98 -19.16 -6.89
CA VAL A 56 -7.13 -20.29 -7.29
C VAL A 56 -7.99 -21.37 -7.93
N LYS A 57 -7.39 -22.48 -8.40
CA LYS A 57 -8.16 -23.57 -8.95
C LYS A 57 -9.02 -24.22 -7.87
N GLY A 58 -10.32 -24.05 -8.01
CA GLY A 58 -11.31 -24.66 -7.11
C GLY A 58 -11.60 -23.86 -5.84
N ASP A 59 -11.10 -22.63 -5.73
CA ASP A 59 -11.34 -21.82 -4.55
C ASP A 59 -11.25 -20.31 -4.85
N ILE A 60 -11.99 -19.51 -4.08
CA ILE A 60 -11.82 -18.05 -4.02
C ILE A 60 -11.99 -17.61 -2.57
N GLY A 61 -11.00 -16.88 -2.05
CA GLY A 61 -11.01 -16.38 -0.67
C GLY A 61 -10.36 -15.03 -0.55
N GLY A 62 -10.55 -14.40 0.61
CA GLY A 62 -9.98 -13.09 0.91
C GLY A 62 -10.75 -12.31 1.97
N THR A 63 -10.76 -10.99 1.82
CA THR A 63 -11.51 -10.05 2.65
C THR A 63 -12.75 -9.58 1.91
N LEU A 64 -13.93 -9.93 2.45
CA LEU A 64 -15.22 -9.50 1.90
C LEU A 64 -15.41 -7.99 2.11
N VAL A 65 -15.19 -7.53 3.35
CA VAL A 65 -15.10 -6.13 3.75
C VAL A 65 -14.06 -6.02 4.85
N GLY A 66 -13.10 -5.13 4.70
CA GLY A 66 -12.10 -4.81 5.70
C GLY A 66 -12.13 -3.33 6.04
N THR A 67 -11.75 -3.00 7.26
CA THR A 67 -11.41 -1.64 7.65
C THR A 67 -9.94 -1.60 7.99
N GLU A 68 -9.22 -0.70 7.34
CA GLU A 68 -7.84 -0.38 7.65
C GLU A 68 -7.77 1.04 8.20
N VAL A 69 -6.99 1.25 9.25
CA VAL A 69 -6.78 2.56 9.87
C VAL A 69 -5.29 2.79 10.07
N ASN A 70 -4.79 3.88 9.53
CA ASN A 70 -3.43 4.36 9.68
C ASN A 70 -3.44 5.72 10.39
N TYR A 71 -2.50 5.92 11.31
CA TYR A 71 -2.37 7.15 12.07
C TYR A 71 -0.91 7.58 12.19
N GLY A 72 -0.62 8.80 11.80
CA GLY A 72 0.68 9.46 11.99
C GLY A 72 0.94 9.77 13.47
N ALA A 73 1.53 8.84 14.22
CA ALA A 73 1.66 8.91 15.67
C ALA A 73 2.85 9.74 16.16
N ALA A 74 3.90 9.83 15.35
CA ALA A 74 5.09 10.64 15.60
C ALA A 74 5.76 11.00 14.26
N PRO A 75 6.73 11.91 14.22
CA PRO A 75 7.47 12.17 12.99
C PRO A 75 8.04 10.88 12.40
N ASN A 76 7.72 10.61 11.14
CA ASN A 76 8.12 9.41 10.39
C ASN A 76 7.61 8.07 10.98
N LEU A 77 6.58 8.09 11.84
CA LEU A 77 6.00 6.90 12.46
C LEU A 77 4.49 6.85 12.26
N GLN A 78 4.03 5.81 11.58
CA GLN A 78 2.62 5.46 11.43
C GLN A 78 2.30 4.22 12.27
N LEU A 79 1.17 4.24 12.95
CA LEU A 79 0.52 3.04 13.51
C LEU A 79 -0.55 2.55 12.54
N HIS A 80 -0.72 1.24 12.49
CA HIS A 80 -1.56 0.55 11.51
C HIS A 80 -2.40 -0.53 12.16
N VAL A 81 -3.66 -0.65 11.73
CA VAL A 81 -4.55 -1.76 12.10
C VAL A 81 -5.47 -2.12 10.95
N ILE A 82 -5.63 -3.43 10.67
CA ILE A 82 -6.67 -3.97 9.79
C ILE A 82 -7.59 -4.89 10.60
N VAL A 83 -8.90 -4.70 10.42
CA VAL A 83 -9.95 -5.59 10.94
C VAL A 83 -10.78 -6.11 9.76
N PRO A 84 -10.55 -7.35 9.30
CA PRO A 84 -11.24 -7.91 8.14
C PRO A 84 -12.44 -8.75 8.52
N LEU A 85 -13.47 -8.71 7.68
CA LEU A 85 -14.44 -9.78 7.53
C LEU A 85 -13.95 -10.69 6.40
N ALA A 86 -13.36 -11.81 6.76
CA ALA A 86 -12.81 -12.78 5.81
C ALA A 86 -13.93 -13.61 5.16
N TYR A 87 -13.67 -14.14 3.97
CA TYR A 87 -14.52 -15.13 3.31
C TYR A 87 -13.69 -16.21 2.62
N ASP A 88 -14.32 -17.36 2.44
CA ASP A 88 -13.79 -18.50 1.70
C ASP A 88 -14.93 -19.19 0.98
N SER A 89 -14.73 -19.58 -0.29
CA SER A 89 -15.74 -20.16 -1.17
C SER A 89 -15.15 -21.28 -2.04
N PRO A 90 -14.89 -22.45 -1.44
CA PRO A 90 -14.35 -23.59 -2.16
C PRO A 90 -15.37 -24.17 -3.13
N SER A 91 -14.92 -24.60 -4.31
CA SER A 91 -15.76 -25.27 -5.30
C SER A 91 -16.34 -26.57 -4.73
N GLY A 92 -17.67 -26.65 -4.71
CA GLY A 92 -18.38 -27.80 -4.16
C GLY A 92 -18.55 -27.76 -2.64
N GLY A 93 -18.07 -26.72 -1.97
CA GLY A 93 -18.29 -26.45 -0.56
C GLY A 93 -19.22 -25.25 -0.32
N PRO A 94 -19.62 -25.00 0.93
CA PRO A 94 -20.42 -23.83 1.27
C PRO A 94 -19.55 -22.56 1.25
N PHE A 95 -20.15 -21.44 0.84
CA PHE A 95 -19.62 -20.12 1.13
C PHE A 95 -19.58 -19.91 2.65
N VAL A 96 -18.45 -19.45 3.16
CA VAL A 96 -18.28 -19.09 4.57
C VAL A 96 -17.75 -17.65 4.69
N ALA A 97 -18.21 -16.94 5.70
CA ALA A 97 -17.69 -15.63 6.06
C ALA A 97 -17.70 -15.47 7.58
N GLY A 98 -16.86 -14.58 8.09
CA GLY A 98 -16.73 -14.27 9.51
C GLY A 98 -15.51 -13.42 9.79
N PRO A 99 -15.26 -13.04 11.06
CA PRO A 99 -14.05 -12.33 11.42
C PRO A 99 -12.79 -13.05 10.90
N GLY A 100 -11.89 -12.29 10.30
CA GLY A 100 -10.55 -12.73 9.93
C GLY A 100 -9.53 -12.40 11.02
N ASP A 101 -8.25 -12.68 10.75
CA ASP A 101 -7.17 -12.31 11.66
C ASP A 101 -6.96 -10.79 11.62
N ILE A 102 -6.70 -10.20 12.79
CA ILE A 102 -6.46 -8.76 12.92
C ILE A 102 -4.99 -8.50 12.65
N GLU A 103 -4.68 -7.53 11.78
CA GLU A 103 -3.32 -7.09 11.53
C GLU A 103 -3.02 -5.82 12.32
N LEU A 104 -1.84 -5.78 12.95
CA LEU A 104 -1.29 -4.64 13.67
C LEU A 104 0.10 -4.34 13.13
N GLY A 105 0.41 -3.07 12.93
CA GLY A 105 1.71 -2.67 12.38
C GLY A 105 2.20 -1.32 12.82
N ALA A 106 3.48 -1.08 12.55
CA ALA A 106 4.11 0.22 12.73
C ALA A 106 5.08 0.48 11.57
N LYS A 107 4.79 1.48 10.73
CA LYS A 107 5.67 1.90 9.63
C LYS A 107 6.57 3.01 10.15
N TYR A 108 7.88 2.85 9.96
CA TYR A 108 8.87 3.86 10.36
C TYR A 108 9.87 4.13 9.24
N ARG A 109 9.87 5.38 8.76
CA ARG A 109 10.82 5.87 7.76
C ARG A 109 12.05 6.44 8.47
N PHE A 110 13.20 5.83 8.27
CA PHE A 110 14.45 6.25 8.89
C PHE A 110 15.43 6.93 7.93
N VAL A 111 15.18 6.87 6.61
CA VAL A 111 15.90 7.65 5.60
C VAL A 111 14.88 8.51 4.86
N THR A 112 15.04 9.84 5.00
CA THR A 112 14.20 10.84 4.31
C THR A 112 15.14 11.70 3.48
N PRO A 113 15.25 11.49 2.14
CA PRO A 113 16.07 12.31 1.27
C PRO A 113 15.50 13.72 1.15
N GLY A 114 16.36 14.70 0.87
CA GLY A 114 15.96 16.01 0.36
C GLY A 114 15.53 15.93 -1.10
N GLU A 115 14.96 17.02 -1.63
CA GLU A 115 14.43 17.07 -3.01
C GLU A 115 15.49 16.73 -4.09
N ASP A 116 16.75 17.17 -3.89
CA ASP A 116 17.86 16.96 -4.83
C ASP A 116 18.69 15.71 -4.55
N ASP A 117 18.36 14.94 -3.52
CA ASP A 117 19.12 13.75 -3.15
C ASP A 117 18.86 12.62 -4.13
N TRP A 118 19.92 11.91 -4.53
CA TRP A 118 19.85 10.80 -5.48
C TRP A 118 19.40 9.47 -4.87
N TYR A 119 19.51 9.31 -3.53
CA TYR A 119 19.16 8.10 -2.83
C TYR A 119 17.66 8.02 -2.51
N PRO A 120 17.09 6.80 -2.32
CA PRO A 120 15.66 6.62 -2.02
C PRO A 120 15.33 6.91 -0.56
N GLN A 121 14.05 7.11 -0.27
CA GLN A 121 13.49 6.92 1.06
C GLN A 121 13.67 5.46 1.48
N VAL A 122 13.88 5.21 2.78
CA VAL A 122 13.95 3.86 3.33
C VAL A 122 13.21 3.78 4.65
N GLY A 123 12.38 2.74 4.78
CA GLY A 123 11.62 2.47 6.00
C GLY A 123 11.46 0.99 6.27
N ILE A 124 10.95 0.71 7.44
CA ILE A 124 10.52 -0.63 7.87
C ILE A 124 9.03 -0.60 8.18
N PHE A 125 8.36 -1.73 7.97
CA PHE A 125 6.96 -1.89 8.34
C PHE A 125 6.74 -3.28 8.94
N PRO A 126 7.18 -3.53 10.20
CA PRO A 126 6.85 -4.75 10.90
C PRO A 126 5.33 -4.86 11.14
N LEU A 127 4.79 -6.05 10.87
CA LEU A 127 3.40 -6.41 11.05
C LEU A 127 3.27 -7.64 11.96
N ILE A 128 2.18 -7.72 12.71
CA ILE A 128 1.76 -8.88 13.48
C ILE A 128 0.31 -9.19 13.12
N GLU A 129 0.03 -10.44 12.73
CA GLU A 129 -1.32 -10.94 12.61
C GLU A 129 -1.74 -11.69 13.87
N VAL A 130 -2.80 -11.23 14.50
CA VAL A 130 -3.41 -11.83 15.69
C VAL A 130 -4.51 -12.79 15.26
N PRO A 131 -4.49 -14.07 15.70
CA PRO A 131 -5.41 -15.10 15.25
C PRO A 131 -6.82 -14.92 15.84
N ALA A 132 -7.55 -13.93 15.32
CA ALA A 132 -8.94 -13.63 15.69
C ALA A 132 -9.94 -14.40 14.82
N GLY A 133 -9.53 -14.88 13.64
CA GLY A 133 -10.32 -15.61 12.69
C GLY A 133 -10.54 -17.08 13.05
N ASN A 134 -11.49 -17.70 12.38
CA ASN A 134 -11.78 -19.13 12.58
C ASN A 134 -10.97 -19.99 11.59
N ALA A 135 -9.80 -20.46 12.01
CA ALA A 135 -8.90 -21.25 11.19
C ALA A 135 -9.53 -22.57 10.69
N ALA A 136 -10.42 -23.20 11.47
CA ALA A 136 -11.11 -24.44 11.05
C ALA A 136 -12.07 -24.20 9.88
N ARG A 137 -12.46 -22.95 9.61
CA ARG A 137 -13.31 -22.53 8.50
C ARG A 137 -12.55 -21.78 7.40
N GLY A 138 -11.19 -21.77 7.44
CA GLY A 138 -10.40 -21.04 6.45
C GLY A 138 -10.37 -19.52 6.64
N LEU A 139 -10.88 -18.98 7.77
CA LEU A 139 -11.04 -17.54 7.98
C LEU A 139 -9.89 -16.91 8.79
N GLY A 140 -8.79 -17.63 8.99
CA GLY A 140 -7.60 -17.14 9.69
C GLY A 140 -6.53 -18.21 9.78
N ALA A 141 -5.31 -17.80 10.18
CA ALA A 141 -4.15 -18.70 10.28
C ALA A 141 -4.17 -19.58 11.54
N GLY A 142 -4.97 -19.21 12.55
CA GLY A 142 -5.04 -19.91 13.84
C GLY A 142 -3.78 -19.82 14.70
N LYS A 143 -2.79 -19.06 14.26
CA LYS A 143 -1.53 -18.78 14.94
C LYS A 143 -1.13 -17.33 14.71
N MET A 144 -0.50 -16.73 15.70
CA MET A 144 0.13 -15.42 15.52
C MET A 144 1.23 -15.53 14.46
N ARG A 145 1.22 -14.64 13.49
CA ARG A 145 2.24 -14.50 12.45
C ARG A 145 2.91 -13.15 12.57
N ALA A 146 4.13 -13.03 12.05
CA ALA A 146 4.85 -11.76 12.03
C ALA A 146 5.54 -11.57 10.68
N TYR A 147 5.56 -10.33 10.21
CA TYR A 147 6.20 -9.94 8.96
C TYR A 147 7.20 -8.80 9.23
N MET A 148 8.45 -9.02 8.84
CA MET A 148 9.54 -8.07 9.03
C MET A 148 9.99 -7.59 7.66
N THR A 149 9.84 -6.30 7.38
CA THR A 149 10.05 -5.73 6.04
C THR A 149 11.03 -4.59 6.01
N VAL A 150 11.61 -4.36 4.83
CA VAL A 150 12.30 -3.13 4.44
C VAL A 150 11.74 -2.67 3.11
N TRP A 151 11.37 -1.39 3.03
CA TRP A 151 10.81 -0.75 1.85
C TRP A 151 11.66 0.43 1.41
N LEU A 152 11.72 0.64 0.11
CA LEU A 152 12.43 1.75 -0.54
C LEU A 152 11.49 2.45 -1.50
N GLN A 153 11.59 3.78 -1.60
CA GLN A 153 10.83 4.58 -2.58
C GLN A 153 11.68 5.71 -3.14
N LYS A 154 11.47 5.98 -4.42
CA LYS A 154 12.04 7.15 -5.10
C LYS A 154 10.99 7.76 -6.01
N ASP A 155 10.85 9.08 -5.89
CA ASP A 155 9.97 9.90 -6.70
C ASP A 155 10.81 10.76 -7.66
N TRP A 156 10.30 10.98 -8.89
CA TRP A 156 10.90 11.86 -9.89
C TRP A 156 9.84 12.37 -10.88
N GLY A 157 9.51 13.65 -10.81
CA GLY A 157 8.42 14.24 -11.58
C GLY A 157 7.10 13.56 -11.29
N ASP A 158 6.41 13.07 -12.33
CA ASP A 158 5.12 12.38 -12.19
C ASP A 158 5.27 10.87 -11.91
N TRP A 159 6.48 10.39 -11.68
CA TRP A 159 6.76 8.98 -11.44
C TRP A 159 7.11 8.70 -10.00
N THR A 160 6.54 7.63 -9.47
CA THR A 160 6.91 7.02 -8.18
C THR A 160 7.28 5.56 -8.42
N SER A 161 8.41 5.13 -7.86
CA SER A 161 8.79 3.73 -7.83
C SER A 161 9.12 3.32 -6.42
N TYR A 162 8.52 2.24 -5.97
CA TYR A 162 8.81 1.67 -4.66
C TYR A 162 8.84 0.15 -4.69
N GLY A 163 9.48 -0.41 -3.70
CA GLY A 163 9.60 -1.84 -3.57
C GLY A 163 10.50 -2.23 -2.41
N GLY A 164 10.64 -3.51 -2.26
CA GLY A 164 11.39 -4.11 -1.15
C GLY A 164 10.85 -5.48 -0.83
N GLY A 165 10.87 -5.83 0.43
CA GLY A 165 10.34 -7.12 0.85
C GLY A 165 10.70 -7.46 2.28
N GLY A 166 10.39 -8.69 2.66
CA GLY A 166 10.62 -9.12 4.03
C GLY A 166 10.40 -10.61 4.22
N TYR A 167 10.45 -10.98 5.47
CA TYR A 167 10.37 -12.36 5.91
C TYR A 167 9.16 -12.57 6.82
N TRP A 168 8.31 -13.51 6.45
CA TRP A 168 7.17 -13.97 7.23
C TRP A 168 7.57 -15.10 8.17
N ILE A 169 7.32 -14.92 9.45
CA ILE A 169 7.30 -15.96 10.47
C ILE A 169 5.88 -16.53 10.48
N ASN A 170 5.73 -17.75 9.96
CA ASN A 170 4.44 -18.38 9.67
C ASN A 170 4.34 -19.76 10.39
N PRO A 171 4.15 -19.77 11.72
CA PRO A 171 4.10 -21.01 12.50
C PRO A 171 2.79 -21.76 12.26
N GLY A 172 2.84 -23.08 12.39
CA GLY A 172 1.67 -23.96 12.32
C GLY A 172 2.00 -25.28 11.66
N PRO A 173 1.19 -26.30 11.87
CA PRO A 173 1.38 -27.59 11.21
C PRO A 173 1.26 -27.46 9.70
N GLY A 174 2.28 -27.90 8.97
CA GLY A 174 2.32 -27.81 7.49
C GLY A 174 2.72 -26.46 6.94
N ASN A 175 2.80 -25.42 7.74
CA ASN A 175 3.27 -24.12 7.34
C ASN A 175 4.80 -24.06 7.32
N GLN A 176 5.35 -23.10 6.58
CA GLN A 176 6.74 -22.71 6.64
C GLN A 176 6.89 -21.20 6.54
N ASN A 177 7.96 -20.68 7.10
CA ASN A 177 8.34 -19.27 6.93
C ASN A 177 8.70 -19.02 5.46
N TYR A 178 8.45 -17.80 5.00
CA TYR A 178 8.63 -17.48 3.59
C TYR A 178 9.12 -16.05 3.37
N TRP A 179 9.73 -15.82 2.21
CA TRP A 179 10.13 -14.50 1.73
C TRP A 179 9.07 -13.92 0.81
N PHE A 180 8.91 -12.64 0.91
CA PHE A 180 8.18 -11.82 -0.05
C PHE A 180 9.10 -10.71 -0.56
N VAL A 181 9.02 -10.43 -1.86
CA VAL A 181 9.66 -9.27 -2.50
C VAL A 181 8.73 -8.74 -3.58
N GLY A 182 8.60 -7.42 -3.67
CA GLY A 182 7.79 -6.75 -4.67
C GLY A 182 8.43 -5.46 -5.17
N TRP A 183 8.03 -5.06 -6.36
CA TRP A 183 8.44 -3.80 -6.97
C TRP A 183 7.30 -3.20 -7.78
N LEU A 184 7.08 -1.92 -7.61
CA LEU A 184 6.02 -1.15 -8.26
C LEU A 184 6.59 0.05 -8.99
N LEU A 185 5.97 0.39 -10.12
CA LEU A 185 6.15 1.65 -10.84
C LEU A 185 4.78 2.27 -11.06
N GLN A 186 4.62 3.54 -10.66
CA GLN A 186 3.39 4.32 -10.77
C GLN A 186 3.66 5.65 -11.47
N ASN A 187 2.67 6.15 -12.19
CA ASN A 187 2.69 7.46 -12.84
C ASN A 187 1.43 8.25 -12.54
N GLN A 188 1.58 9.52 -12.24
CA GLN A 188 0.47 10.48 -12.13
C GLN A 188 0.02 10.88 -13.54
N VAL A 189 -0.99 10.19 -14.08
CA VAL A 189 -1.48 10.37 -15.48
C VAL A 189 -2.25 11.67 -15.64
N THR A 190 -3.02 12.04 -14.62
CA THR A 190 -3.74 13.31 -14.53
C THR A 190 -3.65 13.83 -13.10
N LYS A 191 -4.16 15.03 -12.82
CA LYS A 191 -4.21 15.55 -11.44
C LYS A 191 -5.00 14.67 -10.45
N GLN A 192 -5.88 13.81 -10.97
CA GLN A 192 -6.79 12.99 -10.18
C GLN A 192 -6.56 11.49 -10.35
N LEU A 193 -5.70 11.08 -11.29
CA LEU A 193 -5.52 9.66 -11.59
C LEU A 193 -4.05 9.29 -11.61
N ALA A 194 -3.65 8.43 -10.70
CA ALA A 194 -2.40 7.69 -10.73
C ALA A 194 -2.65 6.25 -11.18
N LEU A 195 -1.82 5.74 -12.09
CA LEU A 195 -1.85 4.34 -12.54
C LEU A 195 -0.50 3.68 -12.31
N GLY A 196 -0.51 2.44 -11.87
CA GLY A 196 0.69 1.68 -11.57
C GLY A 196 0.58 0.22 -11.94
N ALA A 197 1.74 -0.41 -11.94
CA ALA A 197 1.88 -1.85 -12.10
C ALA A 197 2.97 -2.37 -11.16
N GLU A 198 2.72 -3.52 -10.56
CA GLU A 198 3.67 -4.21 -9.70
C GLU A 198 3.97 -5.61 -10.20
N ILE A 199 5.14 -6.09 -9.85
CA ILE A 199 5.50 -7.51 -9.89
C ILE A 199 5.98 -7.93 -8.51
N PHE A 200 5.53 -9.08 -8.03
CA PHE A 200 5.95 -9.58 -6.73
C PHE A 200 6.17 -11.09 -6.75
N HIS A 201 7.03 -11.52 -5.86
CA HIS A 201 7.38 -12.93 -5.68
C HIS A 201 7.26 -13.32 -4.22
N GLN A 202 6.72 -14.51 -3.96
CA GLN A 202 6.68 -15.12 -2.65
C GLN A 202 7.18 -16.57 -2.77
N THR A 203 8.09 -16.95 -1.87
CA THR A 203 8.43 -18.37 -1.72
C THR A 203 7.28 -19.14 -1.08
N ALA A 204 7.30 -20.46 -1.18
CA ALA A 204 6.23 -21.29 -0.62
C ALA A 204 6.03 -21.01 0.88
N ASP A 205 4.78 -20.87 1.28
CA ASP A 205 4.34 -20.63 2.66
C ASP A 205 3.87 -21.91 3.39
N MET A 206 3.85 -23.05 2.64
CA MET A 206 3.53 -24.36 3.14
C MET A 206 4.58 -25.37 2.72
N ILE A 207 4.81 -26.39 3.57
CA ILE A 207 5.75 -27.49 3.27
C ILE A 207 5.25 -28.24 2.03
N GLY A 208 6.10 -28.30 1.01
CA GLY A 208 5.77 -28.88 -0.30
C GLY A 208 4.90 -27.99 -1.20
N GLY A 209 4.60 -26.78 -0.75
CA GLY A 209 3.90 -25.76 -1.52
C GLY A 209 4.72 -25.28 -2.71
N LYS A 210 4.18 -24.32 -3.45
CA LYS A 210 4.81 -23.75 -4.65
C LYS A 210 5.07 -22.25 -4.44
N ASP A 211 6.23 -21.82 -4.90
CA ASP A 211 6.53 -20.40 -5.04
C ASP A 211 5.55 -19.75 -6.03
N LYS A 212 5.27 -18.49 -5.82
CA LYS A 212 4.41 -17.70 -6.70
C LYS A 212 5.10 -16.40 -7.11
N THR A 213 5.02 -16.10 -8.39
CA THR A 213 5.30 -14.79 -8.96
C THR A 213 4.02 -14.29 -9.58
N SER A 214 3.62 -13.07 -9.26
CA SER A 214 2.38 -12.47 -9.74
C SER A 214 2.62 -11.01 -10.14
N PHE A 215 1.68 -10.44 -10.87
CA PHE A 215 1.62 -9.01 -11.14
C PHE A 215 0.22 -8.47 -10.88
N ASN A 216 0.12 -7.19 -10.53
CA ASN A 216 -1.11 -6.43 -10.53
C ASN A 216 -0.93 -5.15 -11.37
N VAL A 217 -2.03 -4.67 -11.91
CA VAL A 217 -2.18 -3.34 -12.47
C VAL A 217 -3.34 -2.66 -11.75
N GLY A 218 -3.23 -1.35 -11.52
CA GLY A 218 -4.23 -0.64 -10.75
C GLY A 218 -3.93 0.84 -10.64
N GLY A 219 -4.58 1.50 -9.71
CA GLY A 219 -4.36 2.92 -9.51
C GLY A 219 -5.23 3.53 -8.42
N ILE A 220 -5.10 4.82 -8.30
CA ILE A 220 -5.79 5.67 -7.35
C ILE A 220 -6.48 6.77 -8.13
N TYR A 221 -7.77 6.99 -7.85
CA TYR A 221 -8.55 8.09 -8.38
C TYR A 221 -9.02 9.00 -7.25
N ASP A 222 -8.57 10.25 -7.28
CA ASP A 222 -8.91 11.26 -6.27
C ASP A 222 -10.22 11.96 -6.64
N PHE A 223 -11.29 11.71 -5.87
CA PHE A 223 -12.54 12.46 -6.01
C PHE A 223 -12.38 13.90 -5.53
N ASN A 224 -11.60 14.08 -4.46
CA ASN A 224 -11.22 15.36 -3.85
C ASN A 224 -10.02 15.11 -2.90
N GLU A 225 -9.64 16.11 -2.12
CA GLU A 225 -8.49 16.05 -1.20
C GLU A 225 -8.63 15.00 -0.07
N ASN A 226 -9.85 14.54 0.22
CA ASN A 226 -10.11 13.64 1.34
C ASN A 226 -10.61 12.26 0.93
N TYR A 227 -11.14 12.08 -0.28
CA TYR A 227 -11.74 10.81 -0.71
C TYR A 227 -11.09 10.29 -1.98
N HIS A 228 -10.67 9.02 -1.92
CA HIS A 228 -9.94 8.35 -2.98
C HIS A 228 -10.55 6.98 -3.25
N LEU A 229 -10.59 6.60 -4.53
CA LEU A 229 -10.91 5.24 -4.97
C LEU A 229 -9.60 4.53 -5.31
N LEU A 230 -9.36 3.41 -4.67
CA LEU A 230 -8.20 2.58 -4.91
C LEU A 230 -8.64 1.27 -5.55
N PHE A 231 -7.97 0.86 -6.61
CA PHE A 231 -8.32 -0.37 -7.32
C PHE A 231 -7.09 -1.05 -7.92
N SER A 232 -7.07 -2.37 -7.88
CA SER A 232 -6.10 -3.17 -8.62
C SER A 232 -6.68 -4.52 -9.00
N GLY A 233 -6.06 -5.14 -10.01
CA GLY A 233 -6.34 -6.50 -10.39
C GLY A 233 -5.13 -7.14 -11.06
N GLY A 234 -5.00 -8.45 -10.91
CA GLY A 234 -3.84 -9.14 -11.44
C GLY A 234 -3.96 -10.65 -11.46
N ARG A 235 -2.83 -11.29 -11.71
CA ARG A 235 -2.74 -12.75 -11.78
C ARG A 235 -1.31 -13.25 -11.59
N GLY A 236 -1.21 -14.56 -11.33
CA GLY A 236 0.06 -15.27 -11.28
C GLY A 236 0.70 -15.44 -12.65
N LEU A 237 2.02 -15.29 -12.69
CA LEU A 237 2.91 -15.66 -13.78
C LEU A 237 3.48 -17.06 -13.55
N GLN A 238 3.72 -17.41 -12.28
CA GLN A 238 4.27 -18.68 -11.86
C GLN A 238 3.22 -19.46 -11.05
N ASN A 239 2.96 -20.73 -11.43
CA ASN A 239 1.98 -21.61 -10.80
C ASN A 239 0.56 -21.02 -10.64
N PRO A 240 0.00 -20.26 -11.62
CA PRO A 240 -1.20 -19.46 -11.42
C PRO A 240 -2.41 -20.27 -10.97
N ALA A 241 -2.55 -21.50 -11.45
CA ALA A 241 -3.68 -22.35 -11.08
C ALA A 241 -3.73 -22.66 -9.57
N LEU A 242 -2.56 -22.71 -8.91
CA LEU A 242 -2.45 -23.07 -7.50
C LEU A 242 -2.27 -21.86 -6.58
N THR A 243 -1.89 -20.71 -7.14
CA THR A 243 -1.46 -19.57 -6.33
C THR A 243 -2.26 -18.31 -6.58
N ASN A 244 -2.59 -17.99 -7.84
CA ASN A 244 -3.33 -16.77 -8.21
C ASN A 244 -3.79 -16.86 -9.67
N GLN A 245 -5.01 -17.35 -9.93
CA GLN A 245 -5.61 -17.27 -11.27
C GLN A 245 -6.09 -15.85 -11.57
N PHE A 246 -6.58 -15.16 -10.55
CA PHE A 246 -7.03 -13.79 -10.57
C PHE A 246 -7.02 -13.24 -9.16
N SER A 247 -6.60 -11.99 -8.98
CA SER A 247 -6.70 -11.25 -7.72
C SER A 247 -7.27 -9.86 -7.97
N TYR A 248 -7.92 -9.30 -6.96
CA TYR A 248 -8.45 -7.94 -7.00
C TYR A 248 -8.34 -7.27 -5.63
N TYR A 249 -8.29 -5.96 -5.68
CA TYR A 249 -8.45 -5.06 -4.53
C TYR A 249 -9.31 -3.86 -4.95
N LEU A 250 -10.22 -3.43 -4.09
CA LEU A 250 -11.05 -2.25 -4.27
C LEU A 250 -11.28 -1.59 -2.92
N ALA A 251 -11.04 -0.29 -2.82
CA ALA A 251 -11.24 0.47 -1.58
C ALA A 251 -11.75 1.88 -1.84
N ILE A 252 -12.43 2.42 -0.84
CA ILE A 252 -12.59 3.86 -0.63
C ILE A 252 -11.69 4.22 0.56
N GLN A 253 -10.81 5.19 0.33
CA GLN A 253 -9.94 5.78 1.35
C GLN A 253 -10.47 7.15 1.72
N TRP A 254 -10.43 7.45 3.00
CA TRP A 254 -10.62 8.79 3.57
C TRP A 254 -9.33 9.24 4.25
N THR A 255 -8.90 10.48 3.97
CA THR A 255 -7.71 11.12 4.54
C THR A 255 -8.10 12.39 5.30
N HIS A 256 -7.45 12.65 6.43
CA HIS A 256 -7.71 13.83 7.26
C HIS A 256 -6.46 14.29 7.99
#